data_77aa87c59b411f8163ade8e64d586fbb
#
_entry.id   77aa87c59b411f8163ade8e64d586fbb
#
_cell.length_a   1.000
_cell.length_b   1.000
_cell.length_c   1.000
_cell.angle_alpha   90.00
_cell.angle_beta   90.00
_cell.angle_gamma   90.00
#
_symmetry.space_group_name_H-M   'P 1'
#
loop_
_entity.id
_entity.type
_entity.pdbx_description
1 polymer ?
#
loop_
_entity_poly.entity_id
_entity_poly.type
_entity_poly.pdbx_seq_one_letter_code
_entity_poly.pdbx_strand_id
1 'polypeptide(L)'
;MKVLSAAVLSLVGAAAYAGPITTVPWNGHPGAVSFTFDDSEISQLNNLGDYFEKNQDIKVTFFMTGGMNAGNQSKYFPMAEKGHEIGNHSKTHADLTNSNNLKGEITDYKYDLEQRSGAEVVAFATPYCYYNDAVEAEIAKAHIVNRNCQGATKYKWNEEPVWERISSDCYQGNTQQSKGNMSEAKQKNAWTVQLNHGVDGAGFGYGITPSDMISIMDEAKAQGLWRAPMGRVAAYYRAHFVIDKAEATSIDGGFKVTWKSPHSAMPKSVPLRVNIEGAEGKTVKQKGKEIQPEDDGAFVIEFMDLELEVVGAAPASSSSEALPESSSDVIASSDATVPTSSADVPTSSTTAIAQDLQWASQEPTTFAVFSVTGVLVKSFVATTQSAEGSFKALQIPHGTYYLKDLKSNYIRKVVK
;
A
#
# COMPACT_ATOMS: atom_id res chain seq x y z
N MET A 1 -13.79 35.60 60.97
CA MET A 1 -14.24 35.38 59.59
C MET A 1 -12.99 35.27 58.73
N LYS A 2 -12.67 34.05 58.28
CA LYS A 2 -11.58 33.77 57.30
C LYS A 2 -12.24 33.57 55.94
N VAL A 3 -11.90 34.43 54.99
CA VAL A 3 -12.35 34.34 53.61
C VAL A 3 -11.40 33.37 52.90
N LEU A 4 -11.92 32.22 52.45
CA LEU A 4 -11.22 31.34 51.54
C LEU A 4 -11.42 31.86 50.11
N SER A 5 -10.35 32.29 49.47
CA SER A 5 -10.32 32.52 48.02
C SER A 5 -10.16 31.18 47.30
N ALA A 6 -11.17 30.77 46.55
CA ALA A 6 -11.06 29.64 45.65
C ALA A 6 -10.41 30.13 44.34
N ALA A 7 -9.22 29.63 44.03
CA ALA A 7 -8.60 29.82 42.73
C ALA A 7 -9.25 28.86 41.73
N VAL A 8 -9.96 29.40 40.76
CA VAL A 8 -10.47 28.65 39.61
C VAL A 8 -9.30 28.42 38.64
N LEU A 9 -8.79 27.22 38.61
CA LEU A 9 -7.81 26.76 37.61
C LEU A 9 -8.59 26.47 36.31
N SER A 10 -8.59 27.39 35.36
CA SER A 10 -9.12 27.15 34.00
C SER A 10 -8.12 26.24 33.29
N LEU A 11 -8.48 24.95 33.11
CA LEU A 11 -7.86 24.08 32.11
C LEU A 11 -8.22 24.63 30.72
N VAL A 12 -7.32 25.39 30.14
CA VAL A 12 -7.32 25.62 28.70
C VAL A 12 -6.89 24.31 28.08
N GLY A 13 -7.85 23.53 27.57
CA GLY A 13 -7.56 22.40 26.72
C GLY A 13 -6.78 22.91 25.51
N ALA A 14 -5.52 22.51 25.38
CA ALA A 14 -4.77 22.72 24.16
C ALA A 14 -5.51 21.95 23.06
N ALA A 15 -6.25 22.66 22.19
CA ALA A 15 -6.64 22.12 20.90
C ALA A 15 -5.31 21.79 20.21
N ALA A 16 -5.11 20.51 19.85
CA ALA A 16 -4.01 20.12 19.00
C ALA A 16 -4.21 20.84 17.67
N TYR A 17 -3.47 21.90 17.45
CA TYR A 17 -3.40 22.53 16.12
C TYR A 17 -2.78 21.50 15.19
N ALA A 18 -3.53 21.11 14.16
CA ALA A 18 -2.93 20.48 13.01
C ALA A 18 -1.84 21.41 12.49
N GLY A 19 -0.66 20.87 12.14
CA GLY A 19 0.41 21.68 11.56
C GLY A 19 -0.03 22.35 10.26
N PRO A 20 0.72 23.36 9.76
CA PRO A 20 0.34 24.07 8.53
C PRO A 20 0.49 23.23 7.26
N ILE A 21 0.99 22.01 7.35
CA ILE A 21 1.19 21.10 6.24
C ILE A 21 0.22 19.95 6.36
N THR A 22 -0.53 19.67 5.29
CA THR A 22 -1.44 18.52 5.22
C THR A 22 -1.14 17.70 3.98
N THR A 23 -0.90 16.41 4.15
CA THR A 23 -0.61 15.51 3.04
C THR A 23 -1.85 15.27 2.18
N VAL A 24 -1.69 15.34 0.86
CA VAL A 24 -2.75 14.99 -0.08
C VAL A 24 -2.93 13.46 -0.08
N PRO A 25 -4.12 12.93 0.25
CA PRO A 25 -4.34 11.50 0.34
C PRO A 25 -3.96 10.75 -0.94
N TRP A 26 -3.26 9.63 -0.77
CA TRP A 26 -2.88 8.72 -1.85
C TRP A 26 -2.31 9.44 -3.09
N ASN A 27 -1.49 10.46 -2.88
CA ASN A 27 -0.89 11.25 -3.96
C ASN A 27 -1.93 11.89 -4.92
N GLY A 28 -3.13 12.23 -4.42
CA GLY A 28 -4.23 12.81 -5.20
C GLY A 28 -5.19 11.82 -5.83
N HIS A 29 -5.07 10.53 -5.49
CA HIS A 29 -5.97 9.48 -5.96
C HIS A 29 -7.07 9.14 -4.92
N PRO A 30 -8.20 8.55 -5.32
CA PRO A 30 -9.27 8.19 -4.39
C PRO A 30 -8.97 6.95 -3.52
N GLY A 31 -7.80 6.35 -3.67
CA GLY A 31 -7.29 5.20 -2.95
C GLY A 31 -6.00 4.70 -3.59
N ALA A 32 -5.39 3.68 -3.01
CA ALA A 32 -4.16 3.09 -3.53
C ALA A 32 -4.26 1.56 -3.67
N VAL A 33 -3.45 1.01 -4.57
CA VAL A 33 -3.23 -0.43 -4.69
C VAL A 33 -1.76 -0.72 -4.95
N SER A 34 -1.23 -1.72 -4.25
CA SER A 34 0.07 -2.30 -4.54
C SER A 34 -0.10 -3.72 -5.05
N PHE A 35 0.29 -3.95 -6.30
CA PHE A 35 0.41 -5.29 -6.86
C PHE A 35 1.77 -5.86 -6.50
N THR A 36 1.79 -7.04 -5.89
CA THR A 36 3.00 -7.69 -5.43
C THR A 36 3.11 -9.08 -6.05
N PHE A 37 4.33 -9.47 -6.41
CA PHE A 37 4.65 -10.73 -7.06
C PHE A 37 5.76 -11.43 -6.32
N ASP A 38 5.52 -12.68 -5.89
CA ASP A 38 6.45 -13.45 -5.09
C ASP A 38 7.30 -14.41 -5.93
N ASP A 39 8.34 -14.95 -5.30
CA ASP A 39 9.13 -16.12 -5.72
C ASP A 39 10.02 -15.94 -6.94
N SER A 40 10.19 -14.73 -7.48
CA SER A 40 11.02 -14.51 -8.69
C SER A 40 10.61 -15.41 -9.86
N GLU A 41 9.31 -15.67 -10.04
CA GLU A 41 8.81 -16.54 -11.11
C GLU A 41 8.85 -15.83 -12.45
N ILE A 42 9.66 -16.34 -13.38
CA ILE A 42 9.95 -15.68 -14.67
C ILE A 42 8.70 -15.43 -15.52
N SER A 43 7.63 -16.18 -15.30
CA SER A 43 6.34 -15.99 -15.96
C SER A 43 5.75 -14.60 -15.75
N GLN A 44 6.07 -13.94 -14.63
CA GLN A 44 5.68 -12.57 -14.32
C GLN A 44 6.24 -11.58 -15.35
N LEU A 45 7.53 -11.64 -15.64
CA LEU A 45 8.17 -10.79 -16.66
C LEU A 45 7.82 -11.19 -18.09
N ASN A 46 7.79 -12.49 -18.39
CA ASN A 46 7.50 -12.98 -19.71
C ASN A 46 6.09 -12.61 -20.19
N ASN A 47 5.13 -12.57 -19.27
CA ASN A 47 3.72 -12.38 -19.61
C ASN A 47 3.19 -10.97 -19.30
N LEU A 48 3.88 -10.19 -18.47
CA LEU A 48 3.45 -8.83 -18.13
C LEU A 48 4.44 -7.74 -18.60
N GLY A 49 5.62 -8.11 -19.10
CA GLY A 49 6.63 -7.13 -19.52
C GLY A 49 6.09 -6.11 -20.52
N ASP A 50 5.43 -6.58 -21.58
CA ASP A 50 4.81 -5.74 -22.60
C ASP A 50 3.69 -4.86 -22.03
N TYR A 51 2.94 -5.36 -21.06
CA TYR A 51 1.90 -4.58 -20.39
C TYR A 51 2.49 -3.43 -19.59
N PHE A 52 3.57 -3.66 -18.83
CA PHE A 52 4.27 -2.62 -18.08
C PHE A 52 4.91 -1.57 -18.99
N GLU A 53 5.45 -1.97 -20.14
CA GLU A 53 6.00 -1.02 -21.13
C GLU A 53 4.92 -0.09 -21.70
N LYS A 54 3.71 -0.60 -21.93
CA LYS A 54 2.58 0.17 -22.45
C LYS A 54 1.84 1.00 -21.39
N ASN A 55 1.97 0.65 -20.11
CA ASN A 55 1.28 1.28 -18.99
C ASN A 55 2.30 1.77 -17.96
N GLN A 56 3.02 2.86 -18.29
CA GLN A 56 4.09 3.41 -17.47
C GLN A 56 3.62 3.98 -16.11
N ASP A 57 2.32 4.16 -15.95
CA ASP A 57 1.66 4.68 -14.75
C ASP A 57 1.33 3.59 -13.71
N ILE A 58 1.60 2.31 -14.00
CA ILE A 58 1.57 1.23 -13.01
C ILE A 58 2.98 0.79 -12.65
N LYS A 59 3.26 0.74 -11.36
CA LYS A 59 4.49 0.18 -10.82
C LYS A 59 4.14 -0.85 -9.75
N VAL A 60 4.90 -1.93 -9.71
CA VAL A 60 4.62 -3.09 -8.86
C VAL A 60 5.83 -3.45 -8.00
N THR A 61 5.65 -4.32 -7.00
CA THR A 61 6.73 -4.86 -6.19
C THR A 61 6.98 -6.32 -6.56
N PHE A 62 8.24 -6.65 -6.85
CA PHE A 62 8.71 -8.02 -7.03
C PHE A 62 9.48 -8.47 -5.80
N PHE A 63 8.95 -9.41 -5.05
CA PHE A 63 9.56 -9.97 -3.85
C PHE A 63 10.50 -11.11 -4.22
N MET A 64 11.80 -10.84 -4.06
CA MET A 64 12.89 -11.75 -4.44
C MET A 64 13.23 -12.70 -3.29
N THR A 65 13.37 -13.99 -3.59
CA THR A 65 13.91 -14.97 -2.66
C THR A 65 15.18 -15.62 -3.22
N GLY A 66 16.16 -15.87 -2.35
CA GLY A 66 17.39 -16.60 -2.72
C GLY A 66 17.21 -18.12 -2.74
N GLY A 67 16.04 -18.61 -2.36
CA GLY A 67 15.65 -20.03 -2.44
C GLY A 67 15.18 -20.43 -3.83
N MET A 68 13.86 -20.51 -4.00
CA MET A 68 13.24 -20.83 -5.28
C MET A 68 13.56 -19.77 -6.34
N ASN A 69 13.78 -20.21 -7.59
CA ASN A 69 13.98 -19.32 -8.73
C ASN A 69 15.09 -18.26 -8.58
N ALA A 70 16.05 -18.45 -7.67
CA ALA A 70 17.14 -17.49 -7.41
C ALA A 70 17.92 -17.10 -8.69
N GLY A 71 18.04 -18.02 -9.66
CA GLY A 71 18.66 -17.76 -10.95
C GLY A 71 17.93 -16.74 -11.84
N ASN A 72 16.68 -16.41 -11.52
CA ASN A 72 15.91 -15.41 -12.26
C ASN A 72 16.09 -13.98 -11.74
N GLN A 73 16.59 -13.79 -10.53
CA GLN A 73 16.62 -12.47 -9.85
C GLN A 73 17.26 -11.38 -10.70
N SER A 74 18.39 -11.66 -11.35
CA SER A 74 19.10 -10.69 -12.20
C SER A 74 18.27 -10.17 -13.38
N LYS A 75 17.22 -10.89 -13.79
CA LYS A 75 16.31 -10.46 -14.84
C LYS A 75 15.31 -9.41 -14.35
N TYR A 76 15.08 -9.33 -13.04
CA TYR A 76 14.20 -8.35 -12.41
C TYR A 76 14.90 -7.03 -12.08
N PHE A 77 16.22 -7.03 -11.88
CA PHE A 77 16.94 -5.82 -11.46
C PHE A 77 16.75 -4.62 -12.39
N PRO A 78 16.72 -4.78 -13.74
CA PRO A 78 16.41 -3.67 -14.65
C PRO A 78 14.99 -3.08 -14.46
N MET A 79 14.08 -3.79 -13.82
CA MET A 79 12.73 -3.28 -13.54
C MET A 79 12.76 -2.18 -12.49
N ALA A 80 13.77 -2.15 -11.61
CA ALA A 80 13.94 -1.06 -10.64
C ALA A 80 14.21 0.28 -11.33
N GLU A 81 15.04 0.31 -12.39
CA GLU A 81 15.30 1.51 -13.19
C GLU A 81 14.04 2.02 -13.90
N LYS A 82 13.07 1.13 -14.16
CA LYS A 82 11.75 1.46 -14.70
C LYS A 82 10.73 1.88 -13.63
N GLY A 83 11.16 1.98 -12.36
CA GLY A 83 10.34 2.43 -11.23
C GLY A 83 9.52 1.33 -10.55
N HIS A 84 9.70 0.05 -10.91
CA HIS A 84 9.19 -1.05 -10.10
C HIS A 84 10.06 -1.27 -8.87
N GLU A 85 9.55 -1.93 -7.85
CA GLU A 85 10.26 -2.19 -6.60
C GLU A 85 10.83 -3.61 -6.57
N ILE A 86 12.05 -3.73 -6.11
CA ILE A 86 12.65 -4.99 -5.66
C ILE A 86 12.42 -5.10 -4.16
N GLY A 87 11.62 -6.07 -3.74
CA GLY A 87 11.35 -6.38 -2.34
C GLY A 87 12.07 -7.64 -1.88
N ASN A 88 12.12 -7.85 -0.59
CA ASN A 88 12.79 -8.99 0.06
C ASN A 88 11.76 -10.07 0.46
N HIS A 89 11.98 -11.33 0.02
CA HIS A 89 11.15 -12.49 0.36
C HIS A 89 11.94 -13.59 1.07
N SER A 90 12.86 -13.21 1.93
CA SER A 90 13.86 -14.01 2.64
C SER A 90 14.90 -14.70 1.76
N LYS A 91 16.04 -15.02 2.38
CA LYS A 91 17.16 -15.64 1.68
C LYS A 91 16.85 -17.04 1.17
N THR A 92 16.18 -17.86 1.97
CA THR A 92 15.98 -19.27 1.64
C THR A 92 14.52 -19.65 1.43
N HIS A 93 13.59 -18.70 1.60
CA HIS A 93 12.14 -18.95 1.60
C HIS A 93 11.71 -19.96 2.69
N ALA A 94 12.40 -19.94 3.83
CA ALA A 94 12.05 -20.82 4.96
C ALA A 94 10.85 -20.30 5.76
N ASP A 95 10.25 -21.19 6.56
CA ASP A 95 9.37 -20.77 7.66
C ASP A 95 10.23 -20.07 8.72
N LEU A 96 10.18 -18.74 8.73
CA LEU A 96 11.01 -17.89 9.57
C LEU A 96 10.70 -18.05 11.06
N THR A 97 9.52 -18.53 11.43
CA THR A 97 9.17 -18.78 12.85
C THR A 97 9.98 -19.90 13.48
N ASN A 98 10.57 -20.75 12.65
CA ASN A 98 11.43 -21.87 13.02
C ASN A 98 12.91 -21.60 12.70
N SER A 99 13.26 -20.41 12.19
CA SER A 99 14.64 -20.08 11.85
C SER A 99 15.44 -19.65 13.08
N ASN A 100 16.66 -20.16 13.19
CA ASN A 100 17.65 -19.72 14.16
C ASN A 100 18.60 -18.63 13.62
N ASN A 101 18.39 -18.18 12.38
CA ASN A 101 19.21 -17.17 11.70
C ASN A 101 18.33 -16.10 11.01
N LEU A 102 17.45 -15.45 11.75
CA LEU A 102 16.55 -14.42 11.21
C LEU A 102 17.32 -13.27 10.56
N LYS A 103 18.44 -12.86 11.16
CA LYS A 103 19.29 -11.80 10.58
C LYS A 103 19.79 -12.18 9.18
N GLY A 104 20.27 -13.38 8.98
CA GLY A 104 20.74 -13.88 7.68
C GLY A 104 19.62 -13.98 6.64
N GLU A 105 18.44 -14.38 7.09
CA GLU A 105 17.26 -14.51 6.23
C GLU A 105 16.66 -13.16 5.80
N ILE A 106 16.71 -12.17 6.67
CA ILE A 106 15.97 -10.90 6.52
C ILE A 106 16.95 -9.75 6.26
N THR A 107 17.76 -9.39 7.27
CA THR A 107 18.57 -8.18 7.23
C THR A 107 19.76 -8.30 6.29
N ASP A 108 20.56 -9.38 6.41
CA ASP A 108 21.75 -9.56 5.57
C ASP A 108 21.34 -9.78 4.09
N TYR A 109 20.25 -10.51 3.86
CA TYR A 109 19.75 -10.72 2.51
C TYR A 109 19.19 -9.44 1.85
N LYS A 110 18.60 -8.52 2.62
CA LYS A 110 18.25 -7.18 2.14
C LYS A 110 19.49 -6.49 1.53
N TYR A 111 20.58 -6.43 2.29
CA TYR A 111 21.81 -5.75 1.83
C TYR A 111 22.46 -6.46 0.62
N ASP A 112 22.36 -7.78 0.55
CA ASP A 112 22.80 -8.54 -0.62
C ASP A 112 21.95 -8.19 -1.87
N LEU A 113 20.63 -8.09 -1.72
CA LEU A 113 19.74 -7.65 -2.80
C LEU A 113 20.04 -6.21 -3.24
N GLU A 114 20.25 -5.28 -2.31
CA GLU A 114 20.59 -3.89 -2.62
C GLU A 114 21.91 -3.79 -3.37
N GLN A 115 22.91 -4.54 -2.94
CA GLN A 115 24.23 -4.57 -3.59
C GLN A 115 24.16 -5.10 -5.03
N ARG A 116 23.34 -6.16 -5.26
CA ARG A 116 23.23 -6.79 -6.57
C ARG A 116 22.31 -6.06 -7.54
N SER A 117 21.23 -5.46 -7.02
CA SER A 117 20.23 -4.77 -7.84
C SER A 117 20.54 -3.28 -8.05
N GLY A 118 21.33 -2.67 -7.16
CA GLY A 118 21.52 -1.22 -7.10
C GLY A 118 20.28 -0.45 -6.60
N ALA A 119 19.20 -1.14 -6.23
CA ALA A 119 17.94 -0.56 -5.75
C ALA A 119 17.87 -0.56 -4.22
N GLU A 120 17.12 0.36 -3.63
CA GLU A 120 16.77 0.30 -2.21
C GLU A 120 15.70 -0.77 -1.98
N VAL A 121 15.90 -1.63 -0.98
CA VAL A 121 14.97 -2.72 -0.63
C VAL A 121 14.30 -2.40 0.70
N VAL A 122 13.14 -1.78 0.65
CA VAL A 122 12.46 -1.25 1.84
C VAL A 122 11.24 -2.06 2.28
N ALA A 123 10.72 -2.93 1.42
CA ALA A 123 9.58 -3.79 1.69
C ALA A 123 10.00 -5.25 1.88
N PHE A 124 9.36 -5.93 2.82
CA PHE A 124 9.49 -7.36 3.07
C PHE A 124 8.17 -8.08 2.80
N ALA A 125 8.21 -9.33 2.38
CA ALA A 125 7.07 -10.23 2.35
C ALA A 125 7.43 -11.50 3.11
N THR A 126 6.63 -11.86 4.11
CA THR A 126 6.88 -13.03 4.93
C THR A 126 6.53 -14.31 4.18
N PRO A 127 7.50 -15.25 3.96
CA PRO A 127 7.22 -16.55 3.39
C PRO A 127 6.12 -17.29 4.17
N TYR A 128 5.22 -17.95 3.43
CA TYR A 128 4.06 -18.67 3.99
C TYR A 128 3.14 -17.82 4.87
N CYS A 129 3.40 -16.51 4.99
CA CYS A 129 2.70 -15.58 5.88
C CYS A 129 2.78 -15.96 7.37
N TYR A 130 3.79 -16.73 7.76
CA TYR A 130 4.03 -17.15 9.16
C TYR A 130 4.93 -16.13 9.86
N TYR A 131 4.48 -15.64 11.00
CA TYR A 131 5.22 -14.66 11.79
C TYR A 131 5.07 -14.91 13.28
N ASN A 132 6.02 -14.42 14.03
CA ASN A 132 5.99 -14.25 15.47
C ASN A 132 6.75 -12.97 15.84
N ASP A 133 6.75 -12.60 17.10
CA ASP A 133 7.37 -11.36 17.57
C ASP A 133 8.86 -11.23 17.19
N ALA A 134 9.61 -12.35 17.16
CA ALA A 134 11.02 -12.33 16.79
C ALA A 134 11.22 -12.04 15.28
N VAL A 135 10.38 -12.61 14.43
CA VAL A 135 10.37 -12.35 12.98
C VAL A 135 10.04 -10.89 12.71
N GLU A 136 8.97 -10.37 13.32
CA GLU A 136 8.54 -8.98 13.16
C GLU A 136 9.59 -8.00 13.65
N ALA A 137 10.19 -8.26 14.81
CA ALA A 137 11.26 -7.43 15.36
C ALA A 137 12.50 -7.39 14.45
N GLU A 138 12.83 -8.47 13.75
CA GLU A 138 13.94 -8.46 12.80
C GLU A 138 13.58 -7.72 11.51
N ILE A 139 12.35 -7.89 11.00
CA ILE A 139 11.85 -7.14 9.83
C ILE A 139 11.87 -5.63 10.12
N ALA A 140 11.35 -5.20 11.27
CA ALA A 140 11.27 -3.81 11.67
C ALA A 140 12.64 -3.11 11.83
N LYS A 141 13.75 -3.83 11.92
CA LYS A 141 15.10 -3.23 11.93
C LYS A 141 15.54 -2.73 10.56
N ALA A 142 15.08 -3.37 9.48
CA ALA A 142 15.63 -3.19 8.16
C ALA A 142 14.61 -2.80 7.09
N HIS A 143 13.32 -2.99 7.33
CA HIS A 143 12.25 -2.73 6.36
C HIS A 143 11.17 -1.85 6.96
N ILE A 144 10.59 -0.99 6.15
CA ILE A 144 9.52 -0.06 6.58
C ILE A 144 8.13 -0.70 6.53
N VAL A 145 7.99 -1.83 5.87
CA VAL A 145 6.71 -2.50 5.69
C VAL A 145 6.91 -3.99 5.44
N ASN A 146 6.04 -4.80 6.03
CA ASN A 146 5.97 -6.24 5.77
C ASN A 146 4.57 -6.63 5.29
N ARG A 147 4.52 -7.48 4.26
CA ARG A 147 3.30 -8.05 3.73
C ARG A 147 3.06 -9.46 4.26
N ASN A 148 1.84 -9.67 4.72
CA ASN A 148 1.24 -10.95 5.06
C ASN A 148 0.13 -11.31 4.06
N CYS A 149 -0.64 -12.40 4.28
CA CYS A 149 -1.74 -12.85 3.42
C CYS A 149 -3.00 -13.23 4.20
N GLN A 150 -3.38 -12.41 5.17
CA GLN A 150 -4.54 -12.67 6.03
C GLN A 150 -5.86 -12.09 5.52
N GLY A 151 -5.94 -11.77 4.22
CA GLY A 151 -7.11 -11.25 3.55
C GLY A 151 -6.96 -9.83 3.02
N ALA A 152 -7.95 -9.39 2.25
CA ALA A 152 -7.95 -8.11 1.56
C ALA A 152 -8.32 -6.94 2.48
N THR A 153 -7.45 -6.58 3.40
CA THR A 153 -7.67 -5.41 4.26
C THR A 153 -7.65 -4.12 3.44
N LYS A 154 -8.44 -3.16 3.86
CA LYS A 154 -8.49 -1.80 3.31
C LYS A 154 -7.97 -0.83 4.37
N TYR A 155 -6.74 -0.33 4.16
CA TYR A 155 -6.07 0.60 5.08
C TYR A 155 -6.53 2.02 4.75
N LYS A 156 -7.41 2.57 5.58
CA LYS A 156 -7.97 3.91 5.37
C LYS A 156 -6.96 5.00 5.70
N TRP A 157 -7.03 6.12 5.02
CA TRP A 157 -6.03 7.18 5.05
C TRP A 157 -5.59 7.64 6.45
N ASN A 158 -6.49 7.78 7.39
CA ASN A 158 -6.18 8.30 8.73
C ASN A 158 -6.01 7.20 9.81
N GLU A 159 -5.92 5.94 9.41
CA GLU A 159 -5.79 4.79 10.33
C GLU A 159 -4.39 4.18 10.17
N GLU A 160 -3.45 4.53 11.07
CA GLU A 160 -2.09 3.99 10.99
C GLU A 160 -2.09 2.47 11.17
N PRO A 161 -1.57 1.71 10.20
CA PRO A 161 -1.56 0.25 10.30
C PRO A 161 -0.41 -0.26 11.16
N VAL A 162 -0.46 -1.53 11.52
CA VAL A 162 0.71 -2.27 12.01
C VAL A 162 1.57 -2.60 10.79
N TRP A 163 2.68 -1.91 10.62
CA TRP A 163 3.52 -1.94 9.43
C TRP A 163 4.17 -3.31 9.16
N GLU A 164 4.37 -4.08 10.22
CA GLU A 164 4.89 -5.45 10.18
C GLU A 164 3.83 -6.49 9.79
N ARG A 165 2.55 -6.06 9.62
CA ARG A 165 1.40 -6.94 9.39
C ARG A 165 0.46 -6.44 8.31
N ILE A 166 0.98 -5.86 7.24
CA ILE A 166 0.12 -5.44 6.12
C ILE A 166 -0.44 -6.68 5.43
N SER A 167 -1.74 -6.85 5.52
CA SER A 167 -2.45 -7.99 4.95
C SER A 167 -2.73 -7.78 3.46
N SER A 168 -2.65 -8.84 2.69
CA SER A 168 -2.91 -8.81 1.25
C SER A 168 -3.96 -9.84 0.83
N ASP A 169 -4.65 -9.57 -0.27
CA ASP A 169 -5.47 -10.53 -0.98
C ASP A 169 -4.56 -11.44 -1.81
N CYS A 170 -4.42 -12.69 -1.40
CA CYS A 170 -3.73 -13.70 -2.19
C CYS A 170 -4.67 -14.19 -3.28
N TYR A 171 -4.32 -14.00 -4.56
CA TYR A 171 -5.12 -14.50 -5.67
C TYR A 171 -5.28 -16.03 -5.61
N GLN A 172 -6.52 -16.49 -5.66
CA GLN A 172 -6.89 -17.90 -5.57
C GLN A 172 -7.95 -18.27 -6.63
N GLY A 173 -7.79 -17.77 -7.85
CA GLY A 173 -8.69 -18.08 -8.96
C GLY A 173 -9.98 -17.24 -9.00
N ASN A 174 -10.11 -16.19 -8.18
CA ASN A 174 -11.30 -15.34 -8.17
C ASN A 174 -11.01 -13.90 -8.62
N THR A 175 -10.98 -13.70 -9.93
CA THR A 175 -10.75 -12.39 -10.57
C THR A 175 -11.79 -11.35 -10.15
N GLN A 176 -13.06 -11.73 -9.97
CA GLN A 176 -14.11 -10.81 -9.58
C GLN A 176 -13.93 -10.30 -8.13
N GLN A 177 -13.47 -11.16 -7.23
CA GLN A 177 -13.13 -10.74 -5.87
C GLN A 177 -12.01 -9.71 -5.88
N SER A 178 -10.92 -9.97 -6.61
CA SER A 178 -9.80 -9.04 -6.72
C SER A 178 -10.22 -7.70 -7.32
N LYS A 179 -11.07 -7.70 -8.36
CA LYS A 179 -11.68 -6.47 -8.90
C LYS A 179 -12.55 -5.75 -7.88
N GLY A 180 -13.35 -6.48 -7.11
CA GLY A 180 -14.15 -5.96 -6.01
C GLY A 180 -13.29 -5.24 -4.97
N ASN A 181 -12.10 -5.75 -4.67
CA ASN A 181 -11.14 -5.10 -3.77
C ASN A 181 -10.67 -3.74 -4.29
N MET A 182 -10.51 -3.56 -5.62
CA MET A 182 -10.15 -2.27 -6.22
C MET A 182 -11.29 -1.25 -6.04
N SER A 183 -12.53 -1.66 -6.33
CA SER A 183 -13.70 -0.80 -6.14
C SER A 183 -13.89 -0.41 -4.67
N GLU A 184 -13.67 -1.34 -3.74
CA GLU A 184 -13.78 -1.11 -2.31
C GLU A 184 -12.68 -0.17 -1.78
N ALA A 185 -11.45 -0.28 -2.30
CA ALA A 185 -10.35 0.62 -1.94
C ALA A 185 -10.71 2.08 -2.29
N LYS A 186 -11.27 2.32 -3.48
CA LYS A 186 -11.79 3.64 -3.87
C LYS A 186 -12.89 4.13 -2.93
N GLN A 187 -13.93 3.31 -2.69
CA GLN A 187 -15.08 3.68 -1.87
C GLN A 187 -14.69 4.06 -0.43
N LYS A 188 -13.65 3.40 0.10
CA LYS A 188 -13.17 3.60 1.47
C LYS A 188 -12.03 4.62 1.58
N ASN A 189 -11.60 5.24 0.49
CA ASN A 189 -10.38 6.06 0.44
C ASN A 189 -9.22 5.32 1.12
N ALA A 190 -8.90 4.12 0.63
CA ALA A 190 -8.02 3.19 1.31
C ALA A 190 -6.96 2.60 0.37
N TRP A 191 -5.90 2.08 0.98
CA TRP A 191 -4.89 1.24 0.34
C TRP A 191 -5.26 -0.24 0.48
N THR A 192 -5.11 -1.01 -0.61
CA THR A 192 -5.22 -2.47 -0.64
C THR A 192 -3.98 -3.08 -1.28
N VAL A 193 -3.63 -4.30 -0.89
CA VAL A 193 -2.48 -5.02 -1.43
C VAL A 193 -2.95 -6.32 -2.06
N GLN A 194 -2.52 -6.57 -3.29
CA GLN A 194 -2.78 -7.79 -4.04
C GLN A 194 -1.50 -8.63 -4.10
N LEU A 195 -1.59 -9.89 -3.68
CA LEU A 195 -0.50 -10.87 -3.73
C LEU A 195 -0.71 -11.81 -4.90
N ASN A 196 0.31 -11.98 -5.71
CA ASN A 196 0.34 -12.88 -6.86
C ASN A 196 1.65 -13.68 -6.88
N HIS A 197 1.63 -14.84 -7.51
CA HIS A 197 2.81 -15.67 -7.79
C HIS A 197 3.04 -15.75 -9.30
N GLY A 198 3.06 -16.93 -9.89
CA GLY A 198 3.23 -17.11 -11.34
C GLY A 198 2.09 -16.51 -12.17
N VAL A 199 2.42 -15.97 -13.34
CA VAL A 199 1.48 -15.35 -14.27
C VAL A 199 1.44 -16.16 -15.57
N ASP A 200 1.11 -17.44 -15.47
CA ASP A 200 1.01 -18.39 -16.59
C ASP A 200 -0.22 -19.30 -16.47
N GLY A 201 -1.04 -19.06 -15.44
CA GLY A 201 -2.18 -19.91 -15.10
C GLY A 201 -1.79 -21.27 -14.50
N ALA A 202 -0.47 -21.52 -14.34
CA ALA A 202 0.03 -22.69 -13.66
C ALA A 202 0.17 -22.47 -12.15
N GLY A 203 0.42 -23.55 -11.42
CA GLY A 203 0.64 -23.49 -9.97
C GLY A 203 -0.60 -23.85 -9.15
N PHE A 204 -0.40 -24.26 -7.91
CA PHE A 204 -1.31 -24.87 -6.93
C PHE A 204 -2.58 -24.04 -6.56
N GLY A 205 -3.20 -23.36 -7.52
CA GLY A 205 -4.33 -22.46 -7.29
C GLY A 205 -3.89 -21.02 -6.99
N TYR A 206 -2.60 -20.73 -7.00
CA TYR A 206 -2.02 -19.40 -6.80
C TYR A 206 -1.54 -18.74 -8.10
N GLY A 207 -1.42 -19.50 -9.19
CA GLY A 207 -1.10 -18.97 -10.52
C GLY A 207 -2.29 -18.20 -11.09
N ILE A 208 -2.00 -17.05 -11.66
CA ILE A 208 -2.99 -16.23 -12.37
C ILE A 208 -2.73 -16.26 -13.86
N THR A 209 -3.78 -16.24 -14.70
CA THR A 209 -3.57 -16.08 -16.14
C THR A 209 -3.15 -14.65 -16.47
N PRO A 210 -2.37 -14.42 -17.55
CA PRO A 210 -2.01 -13.06 -17.98
C PRO A 210 -3.24 -12.19 -18.22
N SER A 211 -4.30 -12.72 -18.81
CA SER A 211 -5.55 -11.99 -19.07
C SER A 211 -6.27 -11.58 -17.80
N ASP A 212 -6.32 -12.45 -16.78
CA ASP A 212 -6.94 -12.12 -15.51
C ASP A 212 -6.15 -11.06 -14.75
N MET A 213 -4.80 -11.18 -14.72
CA MET A 213 -3.95 -10.21 -14.06
C MET A 213 -4.07 -8.83 -14.70
N ILE A 214 -4.01 -8.75 -16.03
CA ILE A 214 -4.21 -7.50 -16.78
C ILE A 214 -5.60 -6.92 -16.47
N SER A 215 -6.64 -7.76 -16.47
CA SER A 215 -8.01 -7.34 -16.17
C SER A 215 -8.19 -6.75 -14.77
N ILE A 216 -7.44 -7.26 -13.76
CA ILE A 216 -7.44 -6.71 -12.40
C ILE A 216 -6.67 -5.37 -12.36
N MET A 217 -5.53 -5.28 -13.04
CA MET A 217 -4.75 -4.05 -13.14
C MET A 217 -5.51 -2.93 -13.86
N ASP A 218 -6.24 -3.28 -14.93
CA ASP A 218 -7.09 -2.35 -15.69
C ASP A 218 -8.29 -1.89 -14.85
N GLU A 219 -8.86 -2.76 -14.01
CA GLU A 219 -9.88 -2.36 -13.03
C GLU A 219 -9.33 -1.31 -12.05
N ALA A 220 -8.13 -1.51 -11.52
CA ALA A 220 -7.50 -0.53 -10.65
C ALA A 220 -7.28 0.83 -11.35
N LYS A 221 -6.95 0.80 -12.65
CA LYS A 221 -6.87 1.99 -13.51
C LYS A 221 -8.22 2.66 -13.67
N ALA A 222 -9.26 1.89 -13.99
CA ALA A 222 -10.62 2.39 -14.17
C ALA A 222 -11.20 3.01 -12.88
N GLN A 223 -10.81 2.48 -11.72
CA GLN A 223 -11.16 3.05 -10.42
C GLN A 223 -10.36 4.33 -10.08
N GLY A 224 -9.32 4.66 -10.85
CA GLY A 224 -8.45 5.82 -10.63
C GLY A 224 -7.48 5.65 -9.45
N LEU A 225 -7.20 4.43 -9.00
CA LEU A 225 -6.33 4.17 -7.86
C LEU A 225 -4.87 4.54 -8.16
N TRP A 226 -4.16 4.98 -7.14
CA TRP A 226 -2.71 5.09 -7.19
C TRP A 226 -2.09 3.69 -7.24
N ARG A 227 -1.55 3.30 -8.39
CA ARG A 227 -0.98 1.98 -8.68
C ARG A 227 0.53 2.05 -8.49
N ALA A 228 0.98 1.89 -7.25
CA ALA A 228 2.38 2.11 -6.88
C ALA A 228 2.96 0.92 -6.08
N PRO A 229 4.30 0.76 -6.09
CA PRO A 229 4.98 -0.24 -5.30
C PRO A 229 4.64 -0.15 -3.81
N MET A 230 4.70 -1.28 -3.13
CA MET A 230 4.30 -1.39 -1.73
C MET A 230 5.14 -0.49 -0.82
N GLY A 231 6.46 -0.49 -0.99
CA GLY A 231 7.35 0.35 -0.20
C GLY A 231 7.13 1.84 -0.46
N ARG A 232 6.81 2.23 -1.72
CA ARG A 232 6.49 3.63 -2.04
C ARG A 232 5.21 4.10 -1.38
N VAL A 233 4.14 3.29 -1.43
CA VAL A 233 2.88 3.61 -0.74
C VAL A 233 3.09 3.67 0.76
N ALA A 234 3.83 2.70 1.34
CA ALA A 234 4.14 2.67 2.76
C ALA A 234 4.98 3.87 3.20
N ALA A 235 5.99 4.28 2.43
CA ALA A 235 6.83 5.44 2.74
C ALA A 235 6.01 6.74 2.75
N TYR A 236 5.17 6.93 1.73
CA TYR A 236 4.25 8.06 1.62
C TYR A 236 3.27 8.10 2.80
N TYR A 237 2.70 6.95 3.14
CA TYR A 237 1.72 6.82 4.20
C TYR A 237 2.35 6.99 5.60
N ARG A 238 3.58 6.50 5.83
CA ARG A 238 4.35 6.78 7.05
C ARG A 238 4.68 8.27 7.20
N ALA A 239 5.06 8.92 6.10
CA ALA A 239 5.37 10.34 6.08
C ALA A 239 4.16 11.21 6.45
N HIS A 240 2.96 10.83 6.00
CA HIS A 240 1.70 11.47 6.38
C HIS A 240 1.52 11.56 7.90
N PHE A 241 1.69 10.47 8.64
CA PHE A 241 1.50 10.46 10.10
C PHE A 241 2.52 11.31 10.86
N VAL A 242 3.61 11.68 10.22
CA VAL A 242 4.63 12.57 10.78
C VAL A 242 4.35 14.01 10.43
N ILE A 243 4.17 14.31 9.14
CA ILE A 243 4.17 15.69 8.65
C ILE A 243 2.88 16.44 9.02
N ASP A 244 1.75 15.75 9.02
CA ASP A 244 0.45 16.35 9.40
C ASP A 244 0.38 16.74 10.89
N LYS A 245 1.36 16.28 11.68
CA LYS A 245 1.53 16.63 13.09
C LYS A 245 2.71 17.56 13.35
N ALA A 246 3.47 17.91 12.31
CA ALA A 246 4.68 18.73 12.45
C ALA A 246 4.30 20.17 12.74
N GLU A 247 4.87 20.73 13.82
CA GLU A 247 4.59 22.09 14.28
C GLU A 247 5.45 23.11 13.53
N ALA A 248 4.87 24.29 13.29
CA ALA A 248 5.56 25.40 12.69
C ALA A 248 6.25 26.27 13.77
N THR A 249 7.44 26.73 13.45
CA THR A 249 8.13 27.77 14.20
C THR A 249 8.12 29.07 13.38
N SER A 250 7.69 30.18 13.99
CA SER A 250 7.69 31.48 13.33
C SER A 250 9.11 31.94 12.99
N ILE A 251 9.30 32.45 11.79
CA ILE A 251 10.52 33.13 11.33
C ILE A 251 10.14 34.49 10.72
N ASP A 252 11.11 35.32 10.40
CA ASP A 252 10.85 36.63 9.79
C ASP A 252 10.12 36.47 8.45
N GLY A 253 8.94 37.08 8.36
CA GLY A 253 8.06 37.03 7.20
C GLY A 253 7.35 35.68 6.94
N GLY A 254 7.48 34.66 7.81
CA GLY A 254 6.88 33.37 7.56
C GLY A 254 7.03 32.35 8.68
N PHE A 255 7.22 31.09 8.29
CA PHE A 255 7.42 29.98 9.23
C PHE A 255 8.35 28.90 8.67
N LYS A 256 8.92 28.12 9.56
CA LYS A 256 9.70 26.92 9.29
C LYS A 256 9.05 25.72 9.96
N VAL A 257 8.98 24.60 9.26
CA VAL A 257 8.55 23.30 9.80
C VAL A 257 9.71 22.33 9.70
N THR A 258 9.93 21.57 10.78
CA THR A 258 10.93 20.48 10.79
C THR A 258 10.29 19.22 11.35
N TRP A 259 10.75 18.07 10.86
CA TRP A 259 10.26 16.76 11.31
C TRP A 259 11.39 15.74 11.38
N LYS A 260 11.07 14.53 11.82
CA LYS A 260 12.02 13.42 11.89
C LYS A 260 11.54 12.28 11.01
N SER A 261 12.47 11.52 10.47
CA SER A 261 12.14 10.26 9.77
C SER A 261 11.45 9.30 10.73
N PRO A 262 10.31 8.67 10.37
CA PRO A 262 9.61 7.72 11.23
C PRO A 262 10.32 6.37 11.36
N HIS A 263 11.28 6.08 10.48
CA HIS A 263 12.01 4.82 10.48
C HIS A 263 13.40 4.98 9.87
N SER A 264 14.39 4.24 10.40
CA SER A 264 15.77 4.31 9.90
C SER A 264 15.96 3.74 8.48
N ALA A 265 15.07 2.85 8.05
CA ALA A 265 15.08 2.25 6.72
C ALA A 265 14.15 2.97 5.72
N MET A 266 13.69 4.20 6.01
CA MET A 266 12.99 5.00 5.01
C MET A 266 13.86 5.14 3.75
N PRO A 267 13.27 5.09 2.53
CA PRO A 267 14.02 5.32 1.31
C PRO A 267 14.62 6.73 1.31
N LYS A 268 15.72 6.92 0.57
CA LYS A 268 16.43 8.21 0.48
C LYS A 268 15.58 9.34 -0.09
N SER A 269 14.57 9.02 -0.88
CA SER A 269 13.65 9.97 -1.46
C SER A 269 12.20 9.52 -1.26
N VAL A 270 11.40 10.41 -0.71
CA VAL A 270 9.95 10.23 -0.52
C VAL A 270 9.25 11.51 -0.99
N PRO A 271 9.00 11.65 -2.30
CA PRO A 271 8.20 12.76 -2.81
C PRO A 271 6.81 12.71 -2.19
N LEU A 272 6.43 13.77 -1.49
CA LEU A 272 5.19 13.88 -0.76
C LEU A 272 4.39 15.07 -1.27
N ARG A 273 3.17 14.81 -1.73
CA ARG A 273 2.26 15.85 -2.20
C ARG A 273 1.49 16.43 -1.02
N VAL A 274 1.56 17.75 -0.82
CA VAL A 274 1.04 18.42 0.37
C VAL A 274 0.31 19.71 0.03
N ASN A 275 -0.65 20.09 0.87
CA ASN A 275 -1.19 21.44 0.94
C ASN A 275 -0.48 22.18 2.08
N ILE A 276 -0.19 23.46 1.89
CA ILE A 276 0.54 24.28 2.87
C ILE A 276 -0.31 25.52 3.17
N GLU A 277 -0.88 25.56 4.37
CA GLU A 277 -1.66 26.70 4.84
C GLU A 277 -0.76 27.93 5.03
N GLY A 278 -1.21 29.08 4.54
CA GLY A 278 -0.48 30.34 4.64
C GLY A 278 0.71 30.47 3.67
N ALA A 279 0.77 29.65 2.62
CA ALA A 279 1.76 29.75 1.55
C ALA A 279 1.35 30.73 0.43
N GLU A 280 0.09 31.18 0.40
CA GLU A 280 -0.42 32.08 -0.67
C GLU A 280 0.39 33.38 -0.72
N GLY A 281 0.93 33.70 -1.88
CA GLY A 281 1.75 34.89 -2.12
C GLY A 281 3.12 34.89 -1.42
N LYS A 282 3.54 33.72 -0.91
CA LYS A 282 4.86 33.50 -0.31
C LYS A 282 5.68 32.50 -1.11
N THR A 283 6.95 32.44 -0.81
CA THR A 283 7.88 31.47 -1.40
C THR A 283 8.04 30.26 -0.48
N VAL A 284 7.78 29.06 -1.01
CA VAL A 284 8.04 27.79 -0.34
C VAL A 284 9.43 27.30 -0.70
N LYS A 285 10.23 26.89 0.29
CA LYS A 285 11.62 26.44 0.10
C LYS A 285 11.91 25.15 0.86
N GLN A 286 12.72 24.29 0.26
CA GLN A 286 13.40 23.18 0.94
C GLN A 286 14.91 23.27 0.70
N LYS A 287 15.72 23.18 1.76
CA LYS A 287 17.18 23.33 1.69
C LYS A 287 17.63 24.50 0.83
N GLY A 288 16.93 25.63 0.95
CA GLY A 288 17.18 26.87 0.21
C GLY A 288 16.73 26.89 -1.24
N LYS A 289 16.19 25.78 -1.77
CA LYS A 289 15.62 25.72 -3.12
C LYS A 289 14.13 26.04 -3.07
N GLU A 290 13.69 26.91 -3.97
CA GLU A 290 12.28 27.23 -4.16
C GLU A 290 11.53 26.06 -4.79
N ILE A 291 10.32 25.80 -4.27
CA ILE A 291 9.39 24.80 -4.79
C ILE A 291 8.16 25.55 -5.30
N GLN A 292 7.76 25.25 -6.53
CA GLN A 292 6.54 25.80 -7.12
C GLN A 292 5.35 24.90 -6.83
N PRO A 293 4.15 25.46 -6.64
CA PRO A 293 2.93 24.67 -6.55
C PRO A 293 2.60 24.02 -7.90
N GLU A 294 1.92 22.89 -7.86
CA GLU A 294 1.28 22.27 -9.01
C GLU A 294 0.03 23.07 -9.44
N ASP A 295 -0.59 22.73 -10.59
CA ASP A 295 -1.75 23.43 -11.15
C ASP A 295 -2.95 23.52 -10.21
N ASP A 296 -3.09 22.57 -9.27
CA ASP A 296 -4.17 22.55 -8.27
C ASP A 296 -3.78 23.20 -6.93
N GLY A 297 -2.60 23.83 -6.85
CA GLY A 297 -2.09 24.53 -5.68
C GLY A 297 -1.36 23.65 -4.67
N ALA A 298 -1.31 22.34 -4.84
CA ALA A 298 -0.52 21.44 -4.01
C ALA A 298 0.98 21.59 -4.30
N PHE A 299 1.83 21.25 -3.33
CA PHE A 299 3.29 21.23 -3.49
C PHE A 299 3.80 19.80 -3.45
N VAL A 300 4.82 19.47 -4.24
CA VAL A 300 5.57 18.23 -4.09
C VAL A 300 6.86 18.55 -3.33
N ILE A 301 6.94 18.07 -2.11
CA ILE A 301 8.11 18.23 -1.23
C ILE A 301 8.90 16.92 -1.14
N GLU A 302 10.19 17.03 -0.82
CA GLU A 302 11.00 15.86 -0.46
C GLU A 302 10.93 15.65 1.05
N PHE A 303 10.18 14.62 1.49
CA PHE A 303 10.01 14.35 2.92
C PHE A 303 11.35 14.10 3.63
N MET A 304 12.32 13.49 2.96
CA MET A 304 13.63 13.17 3.55
C MET A 304 14.57 14.37 3.65
N ASP A 305 14.17 15.54 3.19
CA ASP A 305 14.86 16.78 3.51
C ASP A 305 14.64 17.26 4.96
N LEU A 306 13.59 16.74 5.61
CA LEU A 306 13.25 16.91 7.04
C LEU A 306 12.99 18.36 7.47
N GLU A 307 12.82 19.28 6.52
CA GLU A 307 12.49 20.69 6.76
C GLU A 307 11.73 21.29 5.58
N LEU A 308 10.99 22.35 5.87
CA LEU A 308 10.34 23.21 4.91
C LEU A 308 10.29 24.63 5.46
N GLU A 309 10.47 25.64 4.62
CA GLU A 309 10.34 27.06 4.93
C GLU A 309 9.31 27.71 4.02
N VAL A 310 8.44 28.54 4.62
CA VAL A 310 7.54 29.44 3.91
C VAL A 310 7.93 30.85 4.30
N VAL A 311 8.41 31.64 3.35
CA VAL A 311 8.93 32.99 3.57
C VAL A 311 8.16 34.03 2.76
N GLY A 312 8.01 35.23 3.29
CA GLY A 312 7.39 36.33 2.57
C GLY A 312 8.03 36.52 1.19
N ALA A 313 7.25 36.96 0.20
CA ALA A 313 7.81 37.35 -1.07
C ALA A 313 8.89 38.41 -0.83
N ALA A 314 10.07 38.26 -1.47
CA ALA A 314 11.05 39.30 -1.47
C ALA A 314 10.40 40.61 -1.98
N PRO A 315 10.58 41.77 -1.33
CA PRO A 315 10.01 43.00 -1.85
C PRO A 315 10.39 43.12 -3.31
N ALA A 316 9.40 43.24 -4.20
CA ALA A 316 9.63 43.43 -5.60
C ALA A 316 10.57 44.63 -5.74
N SER A 317 11.76 44.44 -6.32
CA SER A 317 12.64 45.54 -6.65
C SER A 317 11.87 46.43 -7.63
N SER A 318 11.46 47.61 -7.15
CA SER A 318 10.75 48.59 -7.93
C SER A 318 11.71 49.13 -9.04
N SER A 319 11.70 48.48 -10.17
CA SER A 319 12.14 49.14 -11.40
C SER A 319 10.95 49.98 -11.85
N SER A 320 11.07 51.29 -11.59
CA SER A 320 10.17 52.29 -12.11
C SER A 320 10.34 52.34 -13.65
N GLU A 321 9.35 51.80 -14.36
CA GLU A 321 9.09 52.25 -15.74
C GLU A 321 7.65 52.77 -15.83
N ALA A 322 7.56 53.95 -16.44
CA ALA A 322 6.42 54.84 -16.49
C ALA A 322 5.28 54.26 -17.34
N LEU A 323 4.07 54.60 -16.95
CA LEU A 323 2.83 54.39 -17.66
C LEU A 323 2.80 55.09 -19.04
N PRO A 324 1.97 54.61 -19.96
CA PRO A 324 1.01 55.51 -20.57
C PRO A 324 -0.44 55.11 -20.36
N GLU A 325 -1.22 56.16 -20.18
CA GLU A 325 -2.67 56.17 -19.95
C GLU A 325 -3.50 55.78 -21.18
N SER A 326 -4.77 55.43 -20.80
CA SER A 326 -6.02 55.52 -21.54
C SER A 326 -6.30 54.40 -22.55
N SER A 327 -7.47 53.83 -22.61
CA SER A 327 -8.84 54.41 -22.60
C SER A 327 -9.87 53.31 -22.36
N SER A 328 -10.97 53.74 -21.75
CA SER A 328 -12.26 53.11 -21.56
C SER A 328 -12.89 52.48 -22.80
N ASP A 329 -13.56 51.33 -22.64
CA ASP A 329 -14.92 51.20 -23.14
C ASP A 329 -15.70 50.08 -22.41
N VAL A 330 -16.89 50.46 -21.97
CA VAL A 330 -17.96 49.70 -21.33
C VAL A 330 -18.80 49.04 -22.43
N ILE A 331 -19.27 47.80 -22.25
CA ILE A 331 -20.61 47.38 -22.68
C ILE A 331 -21.04 46.11 -21.92
N ALA A 332 -22.18 46.18 -21.37
CA ALA A 332 -23.19 45.46 -20.69
C ALA A 332 -23.55 44.03 -21.13
N SER A 333 -23.86 43.26 -20.09
CA SER A 333 -25.02 42.37 -19.83
C SER A 333 -25.60 41.47 -20.91
N SER A 334 -25.78 40.18 -20.59
CA SER A 334 -27.12 39.56 -20.67
C SER A 334 -27.19 38.26 -19.90
N ASP A 335 -28.29 38.15 -19.14
CA ASP A 335 -28.84 36.99 -18.44
C ASP A 335 -29.04 35.76 -19.31
N ALA A 336 -28.95 34.58 -18.69
CA ALA A 336 -29.91 33.50 -18.93
C ALA A 336 -29.78 32.37 -17.89
N THR A 337 -30.73 32.35 -16.98
CA THR A 337 -31.60 31.26 -16.48
C THR A 337 -31.02 29.84 -16.29
N VAL A 338 -31.17 29.42 -15.03
CA VAL A 338 -31.20 28.04 -14.49
C VAL A 338 -32.45 27.30 -14.98
N PRO A 339 -32.40 25.98 -15.11
CA PRO A 339 -33.47 25.16 -14.58
C PRO A 339 -33.01 24.11 -13.58
N THR A 340 -33.63 24.16 -12.43
CA THR A 340 -33.75 23.08 -11.43
C THR A 340 -34.56 21.92 -11.97
N SER A 341 -34.09 20.68 -11.71
CA SER A 341 -35.01 19.55 -11.59
C SER A 341 -34.53 18.59 -10.53
N SER A 342 -35.33 18.44 -9.53
CA SER A 342 -35.37 17.44 -8.49
C SER A 342 -35.83 16.10 -9.06
N ALA A 343 -35.24 15.00 -8.62
CA ALA A 343 -35.92 13.70 -8.49
C ALA A 343 -35.17 12.76 -7.56
N ASP A 344 -35.81 12.49 -6.46
CA ASP A 344 -36.02 11.25 -5.72
C ASP A 344 -34.93 10.25 -5.43
N VAL A 345 -34.73 10.12 -4.12
CA VAL A 345 -34.11 9.02 -3.39
C VAL A 345 -35.11 7.86 -3.28
N PRO A 346 -34.69 6.61 -3.42
CA PRO A 346 -35.25 5.53 -2.62
C PRO A 346 -34.26 4.99 -1.61
N THR A 347 -34.62 5.15 -0.36
CA THR A 347 -34.18 4.37 0.79
C THR A 347 -34.51 2.89 0.59
N SER A 348 -33.56 2.01 0.77
CA SER A 348 -33.81 0.65 1.25
C SER A 348 -32.63 0.05 1.98
N SER A 349 -32.93 -0.30 3.16
CA SER A 349 -32.22 -0.87 4.27
C SER A 349 -31.69 -2.29 4.05
N THR A 350 -30.66 -2.61 4.88
CA THR A 350 -30.32 -3.91 5.48
C THR A 350 -29.87 -5.03 4.55
N THR A 351 -28.59 -5.44 4.68
CA THR A 351 -28.20 -6.66 5.40
C THR A 351 -26.67 -6.81 5.43
N ALA A 352 -26.08 -6.45 6.53
CA ALA A 352 -24.80 -7.03 6.94
C ALA A 352 -25.19 -8.32 7.71
N ILE A 353 -24.75 -9.44 7.23
CA ILE A 353 -24.55 -10.77 7.86
C ILE A 353 -24.69 -11.80 6.74
N ALA A 354 -23.63 -12.18 6.08
CA ALA A 354 -23.53 -13.43 5.32
C ALA A 354 -22.12 -13.67 4.74
N GLN A 355 -21.07 -13.58 5.54
CA GLN A 355 -19.74 -14.04 5.10
C GLN A 355 -19.20 -15.24 5.87
N ASP A 356 -19.84 -15.65 6.96
CA ASP A 356 -19.46 -16.88 7.71
C ASP A 356 -20.29 -18.12 7.38
N LEU A 357 -21.23 -18.06 6.44
CA LEU A 357 -22.15 -19.16 6.13
C LEU A 357 -21.84 -19.96 4.85
N GLN A 358 -20.79 -19.63 4.11
CA GLN A 358 -20.43 -20.39 2.89
C GLN A 358 -19.68 -21.71 3.16
N TRP A 359 -19.37 -22.02 4.41
CA TRP A 359 -18.71 -23.27 4.84
C TRP A 359 -19.64 -24.43 5.18
N ALA A 360 -20.93 -24.24 5.19
CA ALA A 360 -21.89 -25.25 5.61
C ALA A 360 -22.65 -25.91 4.45
N SER A 361 -21.96 -26.27 3.37
CA SER A 361 -22.57 -27.17 2.39
C SER A 361 -22.68 -28.56 3.02
N GLN A 362 -23.90 -29.03 3.23
CA GLN A 362 -24.17 -30.42 3.66
C GLN A 362 -24.04 -31.40 2.50
N GLU A 363 -23.84 -30.93 1.28
CA GLU A 363 -23.62 -31.82 0.15
C GLU A 363 -22.18 -32.30 0.11
N PRO A 364 -21.95 -33.60 -0.14
CA PRO A 364 -20.63 -34.15 -0.32
C PRO A 364 -19.91 -33.54 -1.53
N THR A 365 -18.64 -33.17 -1.34
CA THR A 365 -17.74 -32.70 -2.41
C THR A 365 -16.43 -33.48 -2.35
N THR A 366 -15.64 -33.43 -3.41
CA THR A 366 -14.34 -34.08 -3.44
C THR A 366 -13.27 -33.15 -2.87
N PHE A 367 -12.56 -33.66 -1.88
CA PHE A 367 -11.39 -33.02 -1.30
C PHE A 367 -10.10 -33.66 -1.84
N ALA A 368 -9.15 -32.85 -2.24
CA ALA A 368 -7.81 -33.26 -2.61
C ALA A 368 -6.82 -32.92 -1.50
N VAL A 369 -5.94 -33.84 -1.13
CA VAL A 369 -4.90 -33.68 -0.11
C VAL A 369 -3.56 -33.51 -0.81
N PHE A 370 -2.90 -32.41 -0.59
CA PHE A 370 -1.57 -32.12 -1.13
C PHE A 370 -0.52 -32.12 -0.03
N SER A 371 0.69 -32.58 -0.34
CA SER A 371 1.86 -32.38 0.53
C SER A 371 2.22 -30.88 0.59
N VAL A 372 3.09 -30.51 1.50
CA VAL A 372 3.65 -29.13 1.58
C VAL A 372 4.45 -28.74 0.32
N THR A 373 4.88 -29.72 -0.48
CA THR A 373 5.54 -29.49 -1.78
C THR A 373 4.56 -29.49 -2.95
N GLY A 374 3.23 -29.53 -2.66
CA GLY A 374 2.18 -29.46 -3.66
C GLY A 374 1.89 -30.73 -4.41
N VAL A 375 2.47 -31.87 -4.03
CA VAL A 375 2.18 -33.15 -4.65
C VAL A 375 0.82 -33.67 -4.15
N LEU A 376 -0.07 -34.07 -5.06
CA LEU A 376 -1.32 -34.73 -4.69
C LEU A 376 -1.01 -36.06 -4.01
N VAL A 377 -1.41 -36.17 -2.75
CA VAL A 377 -1.18 -37.37 -1.93
C VAL A 377 -2.40 -38.30 -1.98
N LYS A 378 -3.60 -37.75 -1.87
CA LYS A 378 -4.86 -38.50 -1.87
C LYS A 378 -6.05 -37.59 -2.14
N SER A 379 -7.18 -38.18 -2.52
CA SER A 379 -8.47 -37.50 -2.55
C SER A 379 -9.55 -38.34 -1.85
N PHE A 380 -10.60 -37.68 -1.36
CA PHE A 380 -11.74 -38.32 -0.72
C PHE A 380 -12.99 -37.46 -0.88
N VAL A 381 -14.15 -38.06 -0.67
CA VAL A 381 -15.45 -37.37 -0.70
C VAL A 381 -15.95 -37.18 0.73
N ALA A 382 -16.33 -35.94 1.06
CA ALA A 382 -16.88 -35.61 2.37
C ALA A 382 -17.77 -34.35 2.27
N THR A 383 -18.55 -34.05 3.28
CA THR A 383 -19.13 -32.71 3.46
C THR A 383 -18.05 -31.78 4.02
N THR A 384 -18.18 -30.47 3.85
CA THR A 384 -17.26 -29.52 4.45
C THR A 384 -17.15 -29.67 5.97
N GLN A 385 -18.23 -30.01 6.61
CA GLN A 385 -18.29 -30.25 8.07
C GLN A 385 -17.54 -31.50 8.51
N SER A 386 -17.52 -32.55 7.69
CA SER A 386 -16.86 -33.84 8.01
C SER A 386 -15.46 -34.00 7.40
N ALA A 387 -15.02 -33.03 6.57
CA ALA A 387 -13.79 -33.12 5.81
C ALA A 387 -12.53 -33.30 6.67
N GLU A 388 -12.43 -32.61 7.81
CA GLU A 388 -11.30 -32.77 8.73
C GLU A 388 -11.26 -34.15 9.44
N GLY A 389 -12.40 -34.63 9.84
CA GLY A 389 -12.51 -35.98 10.40
C GLY A 389 -12.15 -37.06 9.37
N SER A 390 -12.63 -36.90 8.13
CA SER A 390 -12.28 -37.76 7.00
C SER A 390 -10.81 -37.73 6.66
N PHE A 391 -10.20 -36.54 6.64
CA PHE A 391 -8.75 -36.37 6.46
C PHE A 391 -7.96 -37.10 7.56
N LYS A 392 -8.35 -36.94 8.84
CA LYS A 392 -7.68 -37.60 9.95
C LYS A 392 -7.79 -39.14 9.90
N ALA A 393 -8.79 -39.68 9.21
CA ALA A 393 -8.95 -41.12 8.99
C ALA A 393 -8.10 -41.67 7.82
N LEU A 394 -7.51 -40.82 6.97
CA LEU A 394 -6.70 -41.28 5.85
C LEU A 394 -5.44 -42.02 6.33
N GLN A 395 -5.08 -43.07 5.63
CA GLN A 395 -3.79 -43.76 5.83
C GLN A 395 -2.69 -43.07 5.00
N ILE A 396 -2.19 -41.96 5.55
CA ILE A 396 -1.06 -41.17 5.01
C ILE A 396 -0.10 -40.91 6.18
N PRO A 397 1.20 -40.59 5.91
CA PRO A 397 2.17 -40.29 6.96
C PRO A 397 1.72 -39.11 7.83
N HIS A 398 2.19 -39.06 9.08
CA HIS A 398 2.02 -37.87 9.92
C HIS A 398 2.78 -36.70 9.31
N GLY A 399 2.15 -35.52 9.29
CA GLY A 399 2.76 -34.34 8.70
C GLY A 399 1.73 -33.23 8.44
N THR A 400 2.23 -32.17 7.84
CA THR A 400 1.41 -31.04 7.39
C THR A 400 0.98 -31.27 5.94
N TYR A 401 -0.29 -30.98 5.65
CA TYR A 401 -0.91 -31.13 4.33
C TYR A 401 -1.80 -29.93 4.03
N TYR A 402 -2.14 -29.79 2.76
CA TYR A 402 -3.18 -28.87 2.30
C TYR A 402 -4.40 -29.66 1.83
N LEU A 403 -5.54 -29.33 2.37
CA LEU A 403 -6.83 -29.92 2.02
C LEU A 403 -7.58 -28.95 1.12
N LYS A 404 -7.79 -29.33 -0.14
CA LYS A 404 -8.49 -28.52 -1.14
C LYS A 404 -9.87 -29.12 -1.44
N ASP A 405 -10.91 -28.32 -1.28
CA ASP A 405 -12.25 -28.64 -1.80
C ASP A 405 -12.29 -28.34 -3.31
N LEU A 406 -12.50 -29.35 -4.13
CA LEU A 406 -12.47 -29.20 -5.58
C LEU A 406 -13.71 -28.49 -6.16
N LYS A 407 -14.82 -28.37 -5.41
CA LYS A 407 -16.02 -27.64 -5.83
C LYS A 407 -15.91 -26.14 -5.56
N SER A 408 -15.45 -25.76 -4.37
CA SER A 408 -15.31 -24.35 -3.96
C SER A 408 -13.92 -23.78 -4.20
N ASN A 409 -12.94 -24.60 -4.60
CA ASN A 409 -11.51 -24.28 -4.67
C ASN A 409 -10.89 -23.80 -3.35
N TYR A 410 -11.60 -23.93 -2.23
CA TYR A 410 -11.07 -23.55 -0.95
C TYR A 410 -9.98 -24.49 -0.47
N ILE A 411 -8.89 -23.95 0.07
CA ILE A 411 -7.73 -24.68 0.56
C ILE A 411 -7.50 -24.31 2.03
N ARG A 412 -7.25 -25.30 2.87
CA ARG A 412 -6.79 -25.07 4.23
C ARG A 412 -5.65 -26.01 4.61
N LYS A 413 -4.77 -25.53 5.47
CA LYS A 413 -3.72 -26.35 6.10
C LYS A 413 -4.36 -27.29 7.13
N VAL A 414 -3.95 -28.56 7.11
CA VAL A 414 -4.34 -29.58 8.07
C VAL A 414 -3.13 -30.36 8.55
N VAL A 415 -3.18 -30.86 9.76
CA VAL A 415 -2.11 -31.67 10.34
C VAL A 415 -2.66 -33.07 10.61
N LYS A 416 -1.90 -34.07 10.15
CA LYS A 416 -2.18 -35.47 10.34
C LYS A 416 -1.47 -35.98 11.59
#